data_578a3d239486f2d3ff2abb1eb4230f61
#
_entry.id   578a3d239486f2d3ff2abb1eb4230f61
#
_cell.length_a   1.000
_cell.length_b   1.000
_cell.length_c   1.000
_cell.angle_alpha   90.00
_cell.angle_beta   90.00
_cell.angle_gamma   90.00
#
_symmetry.space_group_name_H-M   'P 1'
#
loop_
_entity.id
_entity.type
_entity.pdbx_description
1 polymer ?
#
loop_
_entity_poly.entity_id
_entity_poly.type
_entity_poly.pdbx_seq_one_letter_code
_entity_poly.pdbx_strand_id
1 'polypeptide(L)'
;MPESGYVPIPAKLSKTGVKDMVRISDARMSGTAFGTIILHVTPEASVGGPLGLVRTGDIIELSVKNRRLDLNVQKNELKKRREEMKYKPELKRKNTERGYAWLYQNHVLQADEGCDFDFLKARE
;
A
#
# COMPACT_ATOMS: atom_id res chain seq x y z
N MET A 1 7.88 0.58 -5.60
CA MET A 1 7.40 -0.28 -4.48
C MET A 1 8.54 -0.49 -3.49
N PRO A 2 8.57 0.27 -2.40
CA PRO A 2 9.59 0.13 -1.37
C PRO A 2 9.39 -1.14 -0.54
N GLU A 3 10.43 -1.57 0.17
CA GLU A 3 10.32 -2.64 1.16
C GLU A 3 10.00 -2.05 2.53
N SER A 4 8.94 -2.54 3.18
CA SER A 4 8.61 -2.20 4.56
C SER A 4 9.33 -3.08 5.59
N GLY A 5 10.16 -4.01 5.12
CA GLY A 5 10.85 -4.97 5.95
C GLY A 5 9.90 -6.03 6.51
N TYR A 6 9.79 -6.10 7.82
CA TYR A 6 8.88 -7.01 8.53
C TYR A 6 7.87 -6.21 9.35
N VAL A 7 6.58 -6.50 9.17
CA VAL A 7 5.50 -5.92 9.97
C VAL A 7 5.04 -6.98 10.99
N PRO A 8 5.56 -6.97 12.22
CA PRO A 8 5.27 -8.01 13.21
C PRO A 8 3.84 -7.87 13.76
N ILE A 9 3.32 -8.97 14.31
CA ILE A 9 2.13 -8.90 15.15
C ILE A 9 2.47 -8.03 16.37
N PRO A 10 1.64 -7.03 16.72
CA PRO A 10 1.88 -6.20 17.89
C PRO A 10 2.11 -7.03 19.15
N ALA A 11 3.14 -6.71 19.91
CA ALA A 11 3.53 -7.47 21.10
C ALA A 11 2.38 -7.64 22.11
N LYS A 12 1.48 -6.65 22.21
CA LYS A 12 0.28 -6.74 23.05
C LYS A 12 -0.63 -7.89 22.64
N LEU A 13 -0.87 -8.06 21.34
CA LEU A 13 -1.72 -9.14 20.81
C LEU A 13 -1.01 -10.50 20.88
N SER A 14 0.28 -10.54 20.60
CA SER A 14 1.07 -11.76 20.71
C SER A 14 1.05 -12.33 22.14
N LYS A 15 1.14 -11.46 23.16
CA LYS A 15 1.04 -11.86 24.58
C LYS A 15 -0.34 -12.43 24.96
N THR A 16 -1.40 -12.08 24.25
CA THR A 16 -2.75 -12.64 24.46
C THR A 16 -3.02 -13.89 23.61
N GLY A 17 -1.98 -14.46 23.00
CA GLY A 17 -2.08 -15.72 22.23
C GLY A 17 -2.44 -15.55 20.77
N VAL A 18 -2.51 -14.32 20.24
CA VAL A 18 -2.73 -14.09 18.80
C VAL A 18 -1.47 -14.50 18.05
N LYS A 19 -1.58 -15.56 17.24
CA LYS A 19 -0.47 -16.12 16.44
C LYS A 19 -0.44 -15.65 15.00
N ASP A 20 -1.54 -15.16 14.47
CA ASP A 20 -1.64 -14.59 13.13
C ASP A 20 -2.66 -13.44 13.09
N MET A 21 -2.46 -12.52 12.17
CA MET A 21 -3.41 -11.48 11.82
C MET A 21 -3.20 -11.07 10.37
N VAL A 22 -4.26 -10.66 9.71
CA VAL A 22 -4.17 -10.16 8.34
C VAL A 22 -3.38 -8.86 8.32
N ARG A 23 -2.36 -8.79 7.48
CA ARG A 23 -1.55 -7.59 7.22
C ARG A 23 -1.64 -7.26 5.75
N ILE A 24 -1.95 -6.03 5.45
CA ILE A 24 -2.15 -5.54 4.08
C ILE A 24 -1.21 -4.38 3.86
N SER A 25 -0.45 -4.41 2.77
CA SER A 25 0.50 -3.35 2.41
C SER A 25 0.60 -3.20 0.90
N ASP A 26 0.84 -1.98 0.45
CA ASP A 26 1.24 -1.66 -0.91
C ASP A 26 2.75 -1.77 -1.14
N ALA A 27 3.51 -1.99 -0.07
CA ALA A 27 4.94 -2.28 -0.12
C ALA A 27 5.21 -3.78 -0.26
N ARG A 28 6.48 -4.15 -0.40
CA ARG A 28 6.96 -5.53 -0.27
C ARG A 28 7.49 -5.79 1.13
N MET A 29 7.56 -7.05 1.51
CA MET A 29 8.15 -7.49 2.77
C MET A 29 9.20 -8.57 2.52
N SER A 30 10.03 -8.82 3.54
CA SER A 30 10.98 -9.94 3.52
C SER A 30 10.27 -11.27 3.26
N GLY A 31 10.88 -12.14 2.46
CA GLY A 31 10.40 -13.50 2.22
C GLY A 31 10.38 -14.40 3.47
N THR A 32 10.96 -13.96 4.58
CA THR A 32 10.89 -14.64 5.88
C THR A 32 9.66 -14.23 6.70
N ALA A 33 8.89 -13.24 6.26
CA ALA A 33 7.63 -12.90 6.89
C ALA A 33 6.61 -14.05 6.72
N PHE A 34 5.87 -14.36 7.77
CA PHE A 34 4.93 -15.47 7.80
C PHE A 34 3.53 -15.02 8.21
N GLY A 35 2.52 -15.87 7.97
CA GLY A 35 1.13 -15.64 8.30
C GLY A 35 0.33 -15.07 7.12
N THR A 36 -0.86 -14.54 7.41
CA THR A 36 -1.77 -14.00 6.39
C THR A 36 -1.35 -12.60 5.99
N ILE A 37 -0.70 -12.49 4.83
CA ILE A 37 -0.13 -11.23 4.34
C ILE A 37 -0.55 -10.99 2.89
N ILE A 38 -1.07 -9.80 2.62
CA ILE A 38 -1.38 -9.30 1.29
C ILE A 38 -0.41 -8.16 0.99
N LEU A 39 0.39 -8.31 -0.05
CA LEU A 39 1.41 -7.34 -0.45
C LEU A 39 1.13 -6.77 -1.84
N HIS A 40 1.92 -5.77 -2.20
CA HIS A 40 1.92 -5.20 -3.55
C HIS A 40 0.55 -4.67 -3.99
N VAL A 41 -0.23 -4.14 -3.04
CA VAL A 41 -1.55 -3.56 -3.37
C VAL A 41 -1.35 -2.35 -4.27
N THR A 42 -1.98 -2.40 -5.45
CA THR A 42 -1.92 -1.32 -6.45
C THR A 42 -3.31 -0.75 -6.73
N PRO A 43 -3.40 0.55 -7.02
CA PRO A 43 -2.35 1.58 -6.93
C PRO A 43 -1.88 1.81 -5.49
N GLU A 44 -0.57 2.13 -5.32
CA GLU A 44 0.00 2.45 -4.00
C GLU A 44 -0.69 3.68 -3.37
N ALA A 45 -0.75 3.71 -2.04
CA ALA A 45 -1.27 4.86 -1.30
C ALA A 45 -0.55 6.17 -1.66
N SER A 46 0.74 6.08 -1.95
CA SER A 46 1.59 7.22 -2.33
C SER A 46 1.19 7.90 -3.64
N VAL A 47 0.50 7.19 -4.53
CA VAL A 47 -0.04 7.72 -5.79
C VAL A 47 -1.57 7.87 -5.76
N GLY A 48 -2.17 7.83 -4.57
CA GLY A 48 -3.60 8.03 -4.37
C GLY A 48 -4.44 6.75 -4.37
N GLY A 49 -3.80 5.60 -4.20
CA GLY A 49 -4.48 4.31 -4.09
C GLY A 49 -5.43 4.21 -2.88
N PRO A 50 -6.40 3.30 -2.92
CA PRO A 50 -7.46 3.22 -1.91
C PRO A 50 -6.96 2.82 -0.53
N LEU A 51 -5.82 2.13 -0.43
CA LEU A 51 -5.22 1.76 0.86
C LEU A 51 -4.91 3.00 1.72
N GLY A 52 -4.52 4.12 1.09
CA GLY A 52 -4.31 5.40 1.78
C GLY A 52 -5.57 6.02 2.39
N LEU A 53 -6.75 5.55 2.01
CA LEU A 53 -8.04 6.06 2.49
C LEU A 53 -8.60 5.26 3.66
N VAL A 54 -7.99 4.13 4.01
CA VAL A 54 -8.46 3.25 5.10
C VAL A 54 -8.35 3.97 6.44
N ARG A 55 -9.38 3.81 7.27
CA ARG A 55 -9.43 4.32 8.64
C ARG A 55 -9.73 3.21 9.63
N THR A 56 -9.34 3.43 10.86
CA THR A 56 -9.69 2.51 11.95
C THR A 56 -11.21 2.30 12.02
N GLY A 57 -11.62 1.04 12.05
CA GLY A 57 -13.03 0.63 12.06
C GLY A 57 -13.61 0.33 10.68
N ASP A 58 -12.90 0.62 9.59
CA ASP A 58 -13.33 0.21 8.26
C ASP A 58 -13.26 -1.32 8.11
N ILE A 59 -14.20 -1.87 7.33
CA ILE A 59 -14.23 -3.29 7.00
C ILE A 59 -13.56 -3.51 5.64
N ILE A 60 -12.58 -4.40 5.64
CA ILE A 60 -11.92 -4.87 4.43
C ILE A 60 -12.34 -6.32 4.19
N GLU A 61 -12.84 -6.61 3.01
CA GLU A 61 -13.23 -7.96 2.59
C GLU A 61 -12.15 -8.55 1.68
N LEU A 62 -11.61 -9.69 2.10
CA LEU A 62 -10.67 -10.48 1.30
C LEU A 62 -11.34 -11.78 0.83
N SER A 63 -11.38 -12.00 -0.46
CA SER A 63 -11.82 -13.26 -1.05
C SER A 63 -10.80 -13.79 -2.05
N VAL A 64 -10.00 -14.73 -1.62
CA VAL A 64 -9.01 -15.41 -2.49
C VAL A 64 -9.69 -16.14 -3.64
N LYS A 65 -10.81 -16.83 -3.36
CA LYS A 65 -11.60 -17.54 -4.37
C LYS A 65 -12.07 -16.62 -5.50
N ASN A 66 -12.53 -15.43 -5.14
CA ASN A 66 -13.06 -14.45 -6.09
C ASN A 66 -11.99 -13.46 -6.56
N ARG A 67 -10.74 -13.58 -6.09
CA ARG A 67 -9.63 -12.66 -6.36
C ARG A 67 -9.99 -11.20 -6.08
N ARG A 68 -10.59 -10.96 -4.90
CA ARG A 68 -11.10 -9.64 -4.51
C ARG A 68 -10.51 -9.20 -3.18
N LEU A 69 -10.19 -7.92 -3.12
CA LEU A 69 -9.82 -7.19 -1.91
C LEU A 69 -10.59 -5.87 -1.94
N ASP A 70 -11.61 -5.75 -1.13
CA ASP A 70 -12.53 -4.63 -1.17
C ASP A 70 -12.53 -3.84 0.15
N LEU A 71 -12.57 -2.54 0.04
CA LEU A 71 -12.82 -1.63 1.14
C LEU A 71 -14.32 -1.31 1.19
N ASN A 72 -15.04 -1.84 2.18
CA ASN A 72 -16.49 -1.69 2.33
C ASN A 72 -16.85 -0.32 2.90
N VAL A 73 -16.57 0.73 2.13
CA VAL A 73 -16.90 2.12 2.44
C VAL A 73 -17.65 2.73 1.26
N GLN A 74 -18.67 3.52 1.55
CA GLN A 74 -19.48 4.17 0.50
C GLN A 74 -18.62 5.10 -0.38
N LYS A 75 -18.92 5.13 -1.67
CA LYS A 75 -18.18 5.94 -2.66
C LYS A 75 -18.11 7.43 -2.30
N ASN A 76 -19.19 7.98 -1.73
CA ASN A 76 -19.23 9.39 -1.30
C ASN A 76 -18.26 9.66 -0.15
N GLU A 77 -18.16 8.74 0.81
CA GLU A 77 -17.20 8.84 1.92
C GLU A 77 -15.76 8.72 1.41
N LEU A 78 -15.48 7.78 0.50
CA LEU A 78 -14.14 7.66 -0.11
C LEU A 78 -13.74 8.93 -0.87
N LYS A 79 -14.69 9.56 -1.58
CA LYS A 79 -14.45 10.83 -2.25
C LYS A 79 -14.09 11.94 -1.25
N LYS A 80 -14.83 12.06 -0.16
CA LYS A 80 -14.55 13.00 0.93
C LYS A 80 -13.16 12.78 1.53
N ARG A 81 -12.83 11.54 1.88
CA ARG A 81 -11.51 11.19 2.43
C ARG A 81 -10.37 11.54 1.46
N ARG A 82 -10.58 11.35 0.15
CA ARG A 82 -9.60 11.70 -0.88
C ARG A 82 -9.38 13.21 -0.95
N GLU A 83 -10.44 14.00 -0.84
CA GLU A 83 -10.31 15.46 -0.77
C GLU A 83 -9.56 15.90 0.50
N GLU A 84 -9.91 15.32 1.66
CA GLU A 84 -9.21 15.61 2.93
C GLU A 84 -7.71 15.29 2.86
N MET A 85 -7.30 14.21 2.17
CA MET A 85 -5.88 13.87 1.98
C MET A 85 -5.11 14.91 1.17
N LYS A 86 -5.75 15.57 0.20
CA LYS A 86 -5.09 16.63 -0.59
C LYS A 86 -4.60 17.80 0.26
N TYR A 87 -5.22 18.02 1.41
CA TYR A 87 -4.90 19.11 2.34
C TYR A 87 -3.92 18.72 3.46
N LYS A 88 -3.38 17.49 3.46
CA LYS A 88 -2.40 17.03 4.45
C LYS A 88 -0.98 17.12 3.89
N PRO A 89 -0.28 18.25 4.09
CA PRO A 89 1.06 18.44 3.53
C PRO A 89 2.09 17.47 4.09
N GLU A 90 1.91 16.96 5.31
CA GLU A 90 2.77 15.96 5.95
C GLU A 90 2.78 14.61 5.25
N LEU A 91 1.75 14.29 4.47
CA LEU A 91 1.65 13.06 3.69
C LEU A 91 2.18 13.21 2.25
N LYS A 92 2.52 14.44 1.85
CA LYS A 92 3.15 14.65 0.56
C LYS A 92 4.56 14.09 0.59
N ARG A 93 4.91 13.32 -0.45
CA ARG A 93 6.30 12.89 -0.67
C ARG A 93 7.21 14.10 -0.54
N LYS A 94 8.31 13.97 0.24
CA LYS A 94 9.38 14.96 0.18
C LYS A 94 9.85 15.01 -1.29
N ASN A 95 9.60 16.11 -1.97
CA ASN A 95 10.12 16.32 -3.31
C ASN A 95 11.65 16.31 -3.22
N THR A 96 12.24 15.26 -3.73
CA THR A 96 13.67 15.24 -4.01
C THR A 96 13.87 15.94 -5.34
N GLU A 97 14.70 16.96 -5.35
CA GLU A 97 14.88 17.82 -6.53
C GLU A 97 15.80 17.18 -7.58
N ARG A 98 16.59 16.17 -7.19
CA ARG A 98 17.61 15.55 -8.05
C ARG A 98 18.07 14.18 -7.54
N GLY A 99 18.85 13.51 -8.37
CA GLY A 99 19.55 12.26 -8.03
C GLY A 99 18.66 11.02 -8.15
N TYR A 100 19.15 9.88 -7.65
CA TYR A 100 18.48 8.60 -7.78
C TYR A 100 17.09 8.59 -7.12
N ALA A 101 16.94 9.25 -5.98
CA ALA A 101 15.64 9.32 -5.31
C ALA A 101 14.60 10.09 -6.15
N TRP A 102 15.02 11.14 -6.85
CA TRP A 102 14.18 11.85 -7.80
C TRP A 102 13.79 10.94 -8.98
N LEU A 103 14.77 10.28 -9.57
CA LEU A 103 14.55 9.35 -10.68
C LEU A 103 13.53 8.28 -10.27
N TYR A 104 13.75 7.63 -9.14
CA TYR A 104 12.87 6.59 -8.63
C TYR A 104 11.44 7.12 -8.41
N GLN A 105 11.29 8.24 -7.70
CA GLN A 105 9.97 8.78 -7.37
C GLN A 105 9.14 9.24 -8.58
N ASN A 106 9.81 9.66 -9.67
CA ASN A 106 9.11 10.18 -10.84
C ASN A 106 8.89 9.12 -11.94
N HIS A 107 9.69 8.06 -11.97
CA HIS A 107 9.70 7.13 -13.09
C HIS A 107 9.37 5.68 -12.71
N VAL A 108 9.33 5.31 -11.42
CA VAL A 108 8.99 3.94 -11.04
C VAL A 108 7.51 3.66 -11.31
N LEU A 109 7.27 2.53 -11.96
CA LEU A 109 5.95 1.99 -12.23
C LEU A 109 5.38 1.25 -11.01
N GLN A 110 4.09 0.95 -11.06
CA GLN A 110 3.40 0.19 -10.03
C GLN A 110 3.77 -1.30 -10.07
N ALA A 111 3.38 -2.05 -9.03
CA ALA A 111 3.74 -3.46 -8.90
C ALA A 111 3.14 -4.34 -9.99
N ASP A 112 1.93 -4.04 -10.45
CA ASP A 112 1.25 -4.73 -11.55
C ASP A 112 1.90 -4.47 -12.92
N GLU A 113 2.74 -3.43 -13.02
CA GLU A 113 3.56 -3.10 -14.17
C GLU A 113 5.04 -3.54 -14.00
N GLY A 114 5.37 -4.30 -12.93
CA GLY A 114 6.69 -4.86 -12.68
C GLY A 114 7.64 -3.98 -11.88
N CYS A 115 7.23 -2.81 -11.39
CA CYS A 115 8.07 -1.85 -10.65
C CYS A 115 9.34 -1.42 -11.41
N ASP A 116 9.30 -1.47 -12.72
CA ASP A 116 10.37 -0.99 -13.60
C ASP A 116 10.29 0.53 -13.76
N PHE A 117 11.20 1.13 -14.48
CA PHE A 117 11.09 2.53 -14.88
C PHE A 117 10.29 2.66 -16.17
N ASP A 118 9.47 3.70 -16.28
CA ASP A 118 8.59 3.96 -17.41
C ASP A 118 9.33 4.03 -18.77
N PHE A 119 10.56 4.53 -18.77
CA PHE A 119 11.42 4.63 -19.96
C PHE A 119 12.12 3.33 -20.34
N LEU A 120 12.01 2.27 -19.52
CA LEU A 120 12.54 0.93 -19.80
C LEU A 120 11.49 -0.02 -20.39
N LYS A 121 10.22 0.38 -20.42
CA LYS A 121 9.17 -0.41 -21.08
C LYS A 121 9.56 -0.66 -22.54
N ALA A 122 9.37 -1.91 -23.01
CA ALA A 122 9.44 -2.22 -24.41
C ALA A 122 8.45 -1.31 -25.18
N ARG A 123 8.94 -0.68 -26.23
CA ARG A 123 8.03 0.05 -27.17
C ARG A 123 7.28 -1.01 -27.96
N GLU A 124 5.97 -0.95 -27.91
CA GLU A 124 5.12 -1.71 -28.83
C GLU A 124 5.32 -1.27 -30.28
#